data_ce2f412f5991f12d3dd7a99708129f3a
#
_entry.id   ce2f412f5991f12d3dd7a99708129f3a
#
_cell.length_a   1.000
_cell.length_b   1.000
_cell.length_c   1.000
_cell.angle_alpha   90.00
_cell.angle_beta   90.00
_cell.angle_gamma   90.00
#
_symmetry.space_group_name_H-M   'P 1'
#
loop_
_entity.id
_entity.type
_entity.pdbx_description
1 polymer ?
#
loop_
_entity_poly.entity_id
_entity_poly.type
_entity_poly.pdbx_seq_one_letter_code
_entity_poly.pdbx_strand_id
1 'polypeptide(L)'
;MKTKEIIQRLCLFLLVLVPTMPAGAEDIRIGSKADWQTFCNRVNGGEVTLNAEMTDNVDLGTDIMMVGINNDYSGTFDGRGYTLSFHWTDTDHRTAPFKYVNGATIRNLRTQGKIASNSFALSGLIYCAYGSTTISGCVSDVDLTCNNPYVESQLGGMLSSIYYGSDVTFTDCIVKGNITATTNKGKKGIGGFVYNGWALNTTLILNNCLYIGTNNAGDESCTFASADATINNCYYLNTCGEAQGTPVTKAQLKSGEITKRLQGDRTNACYWAQQLGEMPDLYSEGDKSKTNYVYYDTANYRWACENFVLTDGKPLPIGIDFTAATVTNTRTLAADKATLCLPYELPVRGFKVYTLSTVQGTPSTVRFKRVTDKLEAYKPYLLTADGAPRLDGENLQVKAFNAAALTTTTGDYSLVGTTENMDNTTAVAANAYILQGDGKFHKVTAGNPTATIPSYRAYITRNGSQGAKQISFILNGETTGIDGVTDGAIDTDGAVYDLQGRRMADRLDDNARRQLTAGVYIVGGKKVVVK
;
A
#
# COMPACT_ATOMS: atom_id res chain seq x y z
N MET A 1 -1.10 69.22 8.92
CA MET A 1 -1.39 68.73 7.55
C MET A 1 -1.05 67.30 7.50
N LYS A 2 -2.05 66.41 7.37
CA LYS A 2 -1.92 64.96 7.44
C LYS A 2 -2.19 64.42 6.06
N THR A 3 -1.20 63.81 5.46
CA THR A 3 -1.30 63.10 4.18
C THR A 3 -1.71 61.65 4.47
N LYS A 4 -2.87 61.23 3.98
CA LYS A 4 -3.34 59.85 4.04
C LYS A 4 -2.72 59.07 2.90
N GLU A 5 -1.91 58.07 3.20
CA GLU A 5 -1.50 57.06 2.24
C GLU A 5 -2.59 56.02 2.08
N ILE A 6 -3.06 55.86 0.86
CA ILE A 6 -4.00 54.82 0.44
C ILE A 6 -3.16 53.61 0.04
N ILE A 7 -3.23 52.57 0.84
CA ILE A 7 -2.65 51.24 0.47
C ILE A 7 -3.62 50.57 -0.49
N GLN A 8 -3.31 50.62 -1.77
CA GLN A 8 -3.96 49.81 -2.79
C GLN A 8 -3.48 48.34 -2.63
N ARG A 9 -4.38 47.47 -2.20
CA ARG A 9 -4.17 46.02 -2.24
C ARG A 9 -4.19 45.59 -3.71
N LEU A 10 -3.03 45.26 -4.23
CA LEU A 10 -2.86 44.62 -5.52
C LEU A 10 -3.23 43.13 -5.35
N CYS A 11 -4.46 42.75 -5.70
CA CYS A 11 -4.80 41.34 -5.90
C CYS A 11 -4.10 40.86 -7.17
N LEU A 12 -3.00 40.15 -7.00
CA LEU A 12 -2.34 39.43 -8.08
C LEU A 12 -3.21 38.20 -8.40
N PHE A 13 -4.07 38.32 -9.40
CA PHE A 13 -4.70 37.19 -10.04
C PHE A 13 -3.59 36.42 -10.77
N LEU A 14 -3.17 35.30 -10.21
CA LEU A 14 -2.38 34.32 -10.95
C LEU A 14 -3.30 33.77 -12.05
N LEU A 15 -3.16 34.30 -13.26
CA LEU A 15 -3.76 33.73 -14.44
C LEU A 15 -3.04 32.39 -14.69
N VAL A 16 -3.63 31.28 -14.21
CA VAL A 16 -3.27 29.96 -14.69
C VAL A 16 -3.59 29.98 -16.19
N LEU A 17 -2.56 30.01 -17.01
CA LEU A 17 -2.69 29.77 -18.46
C LEU A 17 -3.21 28.34 -18.64
N VAL A 18 -4.52 28.19 -18.61
CA VAL A 18 -5.16 27.04 -19.24
C VAL A 18 -4.84 27.18 -20.73
N PRO A 19 -4.17 26.22 -21.37
CA PRO A 19 -3.98 26.30 -22.80
C PRO A 19 -5.36 26.41 -23.45
N THR A 20 -5.68 27.57 -24.01
CA THR A 20 -6.88 27.76 -24.80
C THR A 20 -6.75 26.87 -26.01
N MET A 21 -7.57 25.83 -26.10
CA MET A 21 -7.73 25.06 -27.32
C MET A 21 -8.11 25.99 -28.47
N PRO A 22 -7.67 25.74 -29.71
CA PRO A 22 -8.08 26.56 -30.85
C PRO A 22 -9.61 26.55 -30.96
N ALA A 23 -10.19 27.74 -31.03
CA ALA A 23 -11.64 27.92 -31.22
C ALA A 23 -12.05 27.30 -32.56
N GLY A 24 -12.77 26.16 -32.52
CA GLY A 24 -13.24 25.52 -33.74
C GLY A 24 -13.94 24.18 -33.59
N ALA A 25 -13.73 23.44 -32.53
CA ALA A 25 -14.44 22.18 -32.32
C ALA A 25 -15.37 22.29 -31.11
N GLU A 26 -16.67 22.06 -31.33
CA GLU A 26 -17.64 21.95 -30.26
C GLU A 26 -17.38 20.66 -29.47
N ASP A 27 -16.88 20.77 -28.24
CA ASP A 27 -16.63 19.62 -27.38
C ASP A 27 -17.95 18.95 -27.00
N ILE A 28 -18.09 17.65 -27.29
CA ILE A 28 -19.26 16.87 -26.89
C ILE A 28 -19.09 16.44 -25.41
N ARG A 29 -20.10 16.72 -24.62
CA ARG A 29 -20.19 16.23 -23.23
C ARG A 29 -21.04 14.96 -23.18
N ILE A 30 -20.47 13.89 -22.59
CA ILE A 30 -21.07 12.57 -22.55
C ILE A 30 -21.34 12.19 -21.09
N GLY A 31 -22.61 12.31 -20.67
CA GLY A 31 -23.08 11.94 -19.33
C GLY A 31 -24.16 10.84 -19.37
N SER A 32 -24.53 10.37 -20.56
CA SER A 32 -25.57 9.36 -20.73
C SER A 32 -25.33 8.47 -21.95
N LYS A 33 -26.03 7.34 -22.00
CA LYS A 33 -26.05 6.47 -23.17
C LYS A 33 -26.52 7.18 -24.45
N ALA A 34 -27.44 8.13 -24.33
CA ALA A 34 -27.94 8.92 -25.47
C ALA A 34 -26.86 9.86 -26.01
N ASP A 35 -26.06 10.46 -25.13
CA ASP A 35 -24.92 11.31 -25.53
C ASP A 35 -23.84 10.48 -26.22
N TRP A 36 -23.52 9.28 -25.69
CA TRP A 36 -22.60 8.35 -26.35
C TRP A 36 -23.11 7.95 -27.74
N GLN A 37 -24.40 7.64 -27.88
CA GLN A 37 -25.02 7.34 -29.19
C GLN A 37 -24.89 8.53 -30.15
N THR A 38 -25.11 9.75 -29.65
CA THR A 38 -24.96 10.97 -30.46
C THR A 38 -23.52 11.15 -30.93
N PHE A 39 -22.54 10.95 -30.06
CA PHE A 39 -21.13 10.98 -30.38
C PHE A 39 -20.78 9.94 -31.47
N CYS A 40 -21.21 8.68 -31.28
CA CYS A 40 -21.03 7.63 -32.26
C CYS A 40 -21.62 8.02 -33.64
N ASN A 41 -22.86 8.52 -33.66
CA ASN A 41 -23.53 8.90 -34.89
C ASN A 41 -22.81 10.04 -35.65
N ARG A 42 -22.34 11.06 -34.91
CA ARG A 42 -21.61 12.20 -35.51
C ARG A 42 -20.27 11.76 -36.09
N VAL A 43 -19.47 11.00 -35.34
CA VAL A 43 -18.17 10.49 -35.83
C VAL A 43 -18.38 9.55 -37.02
N ASN A 44 -19.29 8.59 -36.90
CA ASN A 44 -19.60 7.65 -37.98
C ASN A 44 -20.22 8.32 -39.21
N GLY A 45 -20.81 9.51 -39.04
CA GLY A 45 -21.31 10.40 -40.09
C GLY A 45 -20.27 11.29 -40.76
N GLY A 46 -19.01 11.25 -40.29
CA GLY A 46 -17.89 11.97 -40.90
C GLY A 46 -17.29 13.11 -40.07
N GLU A 47 -17.82 13.42 -38.88
CA GLU A 47 -17.23 14.41 -37.97
C GLU A 47 -16.08 13.79 -37.16
N VAL A 48 -15.05 13.30 -37.83
CA VAL A 48 -14.01 12.44 -37.22
C VAL A 48 -13.10 13.17 -36.23
N THR A 49 -13.02 14.50 -36.29
CA THR A 49 -12.12 15.31 -35.43
C THR A 49 -12.82 15.86 -34.20
N LEU A 50 -14.07 15.42 -33.91
CA LEU A 50 -14.80 15.85 -32.72
C LEU A 50 -14.01 15.54 -31.46
N ASN A 51 -13.89 16.54 -30.58
CA ASN A 51 -13.46 16.27 -29.21
C ASN A 51 -14.66 15.90 -28.33
N ALA A 52 -14.42 15.03 -27.36
CA ALA A 52 -15.44 14.63 -26.42
C ALA A 52 -14.88 14.46 -25.01
N GLU A 53 -15.65 14.80 -24.00
CA GLU A 53 -15.34 14.50 -22.59
C GLU A 53 -16.51 13.79 -21.91
N MET A 54 -16.21 12.82 -21.04
CA MET A 54 -17.22 12.25 -20.17
C MET A 54 -17.49 13.16 -18.98
N THR A 55 -18.75 13.21 -18.56
CA THR A 55 -19.20 13.99 -17.39
C THR A 55 -19.83 13.11 -16.30
N ASP A 56 -20.08 11.84 -16.61
CA ASP A 56 -20.58 10.81 -15.70
C ASP A 56 -20.23 9.42 -16.23
N ASN A 57 -20.45 8.39 -15.40
CA ASN A 57 -20.38 7.00 -15.83
C ASN A 57 -21.51 6.68 -16.79
N VAL A 58 -21.19 5.96 -17.85
CA VAL A 58 -22.17 5.62 -18.90
C VAL A 58 -22.28 4.10 -19.03
N ASP A 59 -23.48 3.57 -18.88
CA ASP A 59 -23.79 2.16 -19.13
C ASP A 59 -24.53 2.00 -20.47
N LEU A 60 -23.88 1.31 -21.42
CA LEU A 60 -24.43 0.99 -22.73
C LEU A 60 -25.33 -0.27 -22.69
N GLY A 61 -25.22 -1.07 -21.62
CA GLY A 61 -25.92 -2.34 -21.51
C GLY A 61 -25.51 -3.32 -22.61
N THR A 62 -26.48 -3.87 -23.33
CA THR A 62 -26.28 -4.81 -24.44
C THR A 62 -26.22 -4.17 -25.82
N ASP A 63 -26.45 -2.86 -25.92
CA ASP A 63 -26.47 -2.17 -27.21
C ASP A 63 -25.06 -1.90 -27.70
N ILE A 64 -24.69 -2.50 -28.82
CA ILE A 64 -23.39 -2.34 -29.44
C ILE A 64 -23.30 -0.99 -30.14
N MET A 65 -22.56 -0.07 -29.55
CA MET A 65 -22.39 1.29 -30.02
C MET A 65 -20.89 1.62 -30.11
N MET A 66 -20.34 1.52 -31.32
CA MET A 66 -18.92 1.72 -31.57
C MET A 66 -18.67 3.04 -32.29
N VAL A 67 -17.61 3.72 -31.88
CA VAL A 67 -17.09 4.92 -32.54
C VAL A 67 -16.16 4.50 -33.68
N GLY A 68 -16.21 5.20 -34.83
CA GLY A 68 -15.28 4.96 -35.91
C GLY A 68 -15.64 3.74 -36.79
N ILE A 69 -16.93 3.42 -36.98
CA ILE A 69 -17.34 2.25 -37.80
C ILE A 69 -17.07 2.48 -39.28
N ASN A 70 -17.46 3.65 -39.81
CA ASN A 70 -17.38 4.00 -41.23
C ASN A 70 -16.30 5.05 -41.52
N ASN A 71 -15.94 5.84 -40.52
CA ASN A 71 -14.98 6.93 -40.61
C ASN A 71 -14.09 6.89 -39.38
N ASP A 72 -12.78 6.81 -39.57
CA ASP A 72 -11.81 6.64 -38.48
C ASP A 72 -11.78 7.86 -37.57
N TYR A 73 -11.95 7.64 -36.27
CA TYR A 73 -11.93 8.72 -35.29
C TYR A 73 -10.52 9.30 -35.13
N SER A 74 -10.40 10.62 -35.19
CA SER A 74 -9.11 11.35 -35.12
C SER A 74 -9.10 12.50 -34.10
N GLY A 75 -10.14 12.63 -33.28
CA GLY A 75 -10.24 13.65 -32.25
C GLY A 75 -9.56 13.27 -30.92
N THR A 76 -9.81 14.12 -29.92
CA THR A 76 -9.43 13.87 -28.52
C THR A 76 -10.65 13.41 -27.73
N PHE A 77 -10.55 12.25 -27.09
CA PHE A 77 -11.53 11.74 -26.14
C PHE A 77 -10.94 11.75 -24.72
N ASP A 78 -11.59 12.48 -23.81
CA ASP A 78 -11.21 12.50 -22.38
C ASP A 78 -12.29 11.82 -21.54
N GLY A 79 -12.02 10.64 -21.01
CA GLY A 79 -12.90 9.92 -20.11
C GLY A 79 -13.02 10.55 -18.73
N ARG A 80 -12.17 11.50 -18.36
CA ARG A 80 -12.17 12.22 -17.07
C ARG A 80 -12.18 11.30 -15.84
N GLY A 81 -11.73 10.05 -16.02
CA GLY A 81 -11.77 9.00 -14.98
C GLY A 81 -13.10 8.27 -14.86
N TYR A 82 -14.12 8.65 -15.64
CA TYR A 82 -15.41 7.96 -15.67
C TYR A 82 -15.34 6.63 -16.41
N THR A 83 -16.32 5.78 -16.15
CA THR A 83 -16.42 4.42 -16.67
C THR A 83 -17.48 4.31 -17.77
N LEU A 84 -17.10 3.73 -18.91
CA LEU A 84 -17.98 3.25 -19.95
C LEU A 84 -18.17 1.74 -19.74
N SER A 85 -19.37 1.32 -19.37
CA SER A 85 -19.70 -0.09 -19.12
C SER A 85 -20.58 -0.68 -20.21
N PHE A 86 -20.39 -1.98 -20.51
CA PHE A 86 -21.16 -2.69 -21.53
C PHE A 86 -21.09 -4.21 -21.39
N HIS A 87 -22.13 -4.89 -21.91
CA HIS A 87 -22.22 -6.33 -22.01
C HIS A 87 -22.59 -6.76 -23.42
N TRP A 88 -21.58 -6.89 -24.30
CA TRP A 88 -21.81 -7.12 -25.71
C TRP A 88 -21.64 -8.58 -26.09
N THR A 89 -22.60 -9.09 -26.84
CA THR A 89 -22.50 -10.39 -27.53
C THR A 89 -22.71 -10.13 -29.00
N ASP A 90 -21.67 -10.35 -29.79
CA ASP A 90 -21.67 -10.14 -31.23
C ASP A 90 -21.23 -11.40 -31.96
N THR A 91 -21.85 -11.72 -33.07
CA THR A 91 -21.56 -12.93 -33.83
C THR A 91 -20.55 -12.70 -34.95
N ASP A 92 -20.42 -11.48 -35.51
CA ASP A 92 -19.77 -11.29 -36.80
C ASP A 92 -18.83 -10.08 -36.90
N HIS A 93 -18.79 -9.20 -35.91
CA HIS A 93 -18.02 -7.96 -36.02
C HIS A 93 -16.74 -7.95 -35.18
N ARG A 94 -15.75 -7.23 -35.65
CA ARG A 94 -14.59 -6.83 -34.86
C ARG A 94 -15.04 -5.78 -33.87
N THR A 95 -14.94 -6.07 -32.60
CA THR A 95 -15.70 -5.35 -31.57
C THR A 95 -14.78 -4.70 -30.53
N ALA A 96 -14.94 -3.40 -30.37
CA ALA A 96 -14.35 -2.56 -29.33
C ALA A 96 -15.13 -1.24 -29.23
N PRO A 97 -15.11 -0.50 -28.12
CA PRO A 97 -15.75 0.83 -28.02
C PRO A 97 -15.34 1.79 -29.12
N PHE A 98 -14.05 1.85 -29.45
CA PHE A 98 -13.52 2.54 -30.62
C PHE A 98 -13.12 1.51 -31.67
N LYS A 99 -13.83 1.46 -32.78
CA LYS A 99 -13.54 0.48 -33.82
C LYS A 99 -12.31 0.83 -34.62
N TYR A 100 -12.32 2.00 -35.24
CA TYR A 100 -11.17 2.52 -35.98
C TYR A 100 -10.80 3.93 -35.50
N VAL A 101 -9.52 4.13 -35.24
CA VAL A 101 -8.98 5.45 -34.88
C VAL A 101 -7.80 5.80 -35.79
N ASN A 102 -7.59 7.08 -36.07
CA ASN A 102 -6.50 7.55 -36.94
C ASN A 102 -5.87 8.82 -36.37
N GLY A 103 -4.75 8.68 -35.67
CA GLY A 103 -4.10 9.79 -34.98
C GLY A 103 -4.88 10.35 -33.81
N ALA A 104 -5.76 9.57 -33.20
CA ALA A 104 -6.59 10.00 -32.08
C ALA A 104 -5.81 10.06 -30.77
N THR A 105 -6.32 10.89 -29.84
CA THR A 105 -5.89 10.89 -28.44
C THR A 105 -7.04 10.37 -27.56
N ILE A 106 -6.82 9.25 -26.85
CA ILE A 106 -7.80 8.71 -25.89
C ILE A 106 -7.16 8.71 -24.50
N ARG A 107 -7.77 9.41 -23.57
CA ARG A 107 -7.19 9.56 -22.23
C ARG A 107 -8.21 9.44 -21.10
N ASN A 108 -7.73 9.02 -19.93
CA ASN A 108 -8.48 8.98 -18.67
C ASN A 108 -9.82 8.23 -18.77
N LEU A 109 -9.93 7.24 -19.67
CA LEU A 109 -11.14 6.45 -19.85
C LEU A 109 -11.03 5.11 -19.15
N ARG A 110 -12.07 4.74 -18.42
CA ARG A 110 -12.24 3.39 -17.88
C ARG A 110 -13.27 2.65 -18.71
N THR A 111 -12.94 1.48 -19.22
CA THR A 111 -13.89 0.56 -19.84
C THR A 111 -14.11 -0.64 -18.94
N GLN A 112 -15.36 -1.10 -18.81
CA GLN A 112 -15.69 -2.22 -17.93
C GLN A 112 -16.80 -3.08 -18.54
N GLY A 113 -16.71 -4.38 -18.31
CA GLY A 113 -17.78 -5.31 -18.65
C GLY A 113 -17.33 -6.51 -19.47
N LYS A 114 -18.02 -6.80 -20.59
CA LYS A 114 -17.76 -8.04 -21.33
C LYS A 114 -18.02 -7.88 -22.83
N ILE A 115 -17.15 -8.51 -23.63
CA ILE A 115 -17.37 -8.77 -25.04
C ILE A 115 -17.21 -10.27 -25.30
N ALA A 116 -18.27 -10.91 -25.80
CA ALA A 116 -18.22 -12.30 -26.24
C ALA A 116 -18.63 -12.38 -27.71
N SER A 117 -17.81 -12.97 -28.58
CA SER A 117 -18.07 -12.97 -30.02
C SER A 117 -17.51 -14.20 -30.71
N ASN A 118 -18.12 -14.54 -31.87
CA ASN A 118 -17.56 -15.48 -32.84
C ASN A 118 -16.56 -14.79 -33.79
N SER A 119 -16.43 -13.48 -33.72
CA SER A 119 -15.33 -12.75 -34.37
C SER A 119 -13.99 -13.14 -33.76
N PHE A 120 -12.95 -13.13 -34.57
CA PHE A 120 -11.59 -13.43 -34.10
C PHE A 120 -10.85 -12.21 -33.53
N ALA A 121 -11.41 -11.01 -33.65
CA ALA A 121 -10.74 -9.76 -33.26
C ALA A 121 -11.57 -8.95 -32.28
N LEU A 122 -11.13 -8.88 -31.03
CA LEU A 122 -11.81 -8.17 -29.92
C LEU A 122 -10.79 -7.35 -29.11
N SER A 123 -11.26 -6.22 -28.59
CA SER A 123 -10.47 -5.42 -27.68
C SER A 123 -11.33 -4.68 -26.66
N GLY A 124 -10.77 -4.44 -25.47
CA GLY A 124 -11.45 -3.69 -24.41
C GLY A 124 -11.55 -2.18 -24.64
N LEU A 125 -10.79 -1.61 -25.63
CA LEU A 125 -10.81 -0.18 -25.90
C LEU A 125 -10.85 0.14 -27.40
N ILE A 126 -9.82 -0.29 -28.17
CA ILE A 126 -9.69 0.04 -29.60
C ILE A 126 -9.53 -1.25 -30.40
N TYR A 127 -10.27 -1.38 -31.52
CA TYR A 127 -10.02 -2.50 -32.43
C TYR A 127 -8.78 -2.24 -33.30
N CYS A 128 -8.72 -1.15 -34.07
CA CYS A 128 -7.58 -0.89 -34.96
C CYS A 128 -7.18 0.58 -34.93
N ALA A 129 -5.87 0.81 -34.78
CA ALA A 129 -5.28 2.14 -34.77
C ALA A 129 -4.48 2.42 -36.04
N TYR A 130 -4.71 3.59 -36.63
CA TYR A 130 -3.99 4.18 -37.75
C TYR A 130 -3.28 5.45 -37.29
N GLY A 131 -2.29 5.90 -38.03
CA GLY A 131 -1.55 7.15 -37.78
C GLY A 131 -0.86 7.15 -36.40
N SER A 132 -0.60 8.34 -35.85
CA SER A 132 0.07 8.49 -34.55
C SER A 132 -0.99 8.60 -33.43
N THR A 133 -1.37 7.46 -32.85
CA THR A 133 -2.42 7.36 -31.81
C THR A 133 -1.82 7.32 -30.42
N THR A 134 -2.36 8.11 -29.50
CA THR A 134 -1.93 8.18 -28.09
C THR A 134 -3.03 7.73 -27.13
N ILE A 135 -2.70 6.80 -26.23
CA ILE A 135 -3.57 6.31 -25.18
C ILE A 135 -2.91 6.56 -23.81
N SER A 136 -3.56 7.28 -22.93
CA SER A 136 -2.96 7.61 -21.63
C SER A 136 -3.96 7.62 -20.49
N GLY A 137 -3.55 7.13 -19.31
CA GLY A 137 -4.42 7.12 -18.13
C GLY A 137 -5.69 6.29 -18.32
N CYS A 138 -5.65 5.22 -19.14
CA CYS A 138 -6.80 4.39 -19.45
C CYS A 138 -6.78 3.07 -18.67
N VAL A 139 -7.97 2.58 -18.31
CA VAL A 139 -8.15 1.28 -17.65
C VAL A 139 -9.12 0.44 -18.47
N SER A 140 -8.71 -0.80 -18.81
CA SER A 140 -9.61 -1.80 -19.40
C SER A 140 -9.85 -2.93 -18.41
N ASP A 141 -11.07 -3.01 -17.91
CA ASP A 141 -11.60 -4.10 -17.07
C ASP A 141 -12.71 -4.83 -17.83
N VAL A 142 -12.37 -5.25 -19.05
CA VAL A 142 -13.31 -5.89 -19.99
C VAL A 142 -12.91 -7.34 -20.21
N ASP A 143 -13.83 -8.25 -19.87
CA ASP A 143 -13.67 -9.67 -20.17
C ASP A 143 -13.90 -9.92 -21.66
N LEU A 144 -12.88 -10.45 -22.34
CA LEU A 144 -12.91 -10.80 -23.76
C LEU A 144 -13.07 -12.30 -23.93
N THR A 145 -14.10 -12.73 -24.67
CA THR A 145 -14.29 -14.15 -25.01
C THR A 145 -14.41 -14.31 -26.52
N CYS A 146 -13.41 -14.93 -27.14
CA CYS A 146 -13.43 -15.29 -28.56
C CYS A 146 -13.91 -16.74 -28.74
N ASN A 147 -15.01 -16.91 -29.43
CA ASN A 147 -15.61 -18.23 -29.73
C ASN A 147 -15.28 -18.73 -31.14
N ASN A 148 -14.42 -18.03 -31.90
CA ASN A 148 -14.10 -18.43 -33.28
C ASN A 148 -13.30 -19.76 -33.30
N PRO A 149 -13.79 -20.81 -33.99
CA PRO A 149 -13.10 -22.09 -34.02
C PRO A 149 -12.10 -22.24 -35.17
N TYR A 150 -12.08 -21.34 -36.12
CA TYR A 150 -11.43 -21.57 -37.41
C TYR A 150 -10.09 -20.86 -37.58
N VAL A 151 -9.89 -19.73 -36.93
CA VAL A 151 -8.70 -18.87 -37.11
C VAL A 151 -8.03 -18.54 -35.79
N GLU A 152 -6.79 -18.11 -35.86
CA GLU A 152 -6.09 -17.50 -34.74
C GLU A 152 -6.82 -16.23 -34.30
N SER A 153 -6.88 -16.00 -33.01
CA SER A 153 -7.54 -14.80 -32.51
C SER A 153 -6.64 -13.57 -32.68
N GLN A 154 -7.26 -12.40 -32.56
CA GLN A 154 -6.58 -11.10 -32.49
C GLN A 154 -7.15 -10.36 -31.28
N LEU A 155 -6.76 -10.81 -30.08
CA LEU A 155 -7.31 -10.31 -28.82
C LEU A 155 -6.28 -9.41 -28.15
N GLY A 156 -6.65 -8.17 -27.90
CA GLY A 156 -5.85 -7.24 -27.11
C GLY A 156 -6.65 -6.64 -25.96
N GLY A 157 -6.10 -6.63 -24.75
CA GLY A 157 -6.77 -6.04 -23.58
C GLY A 157 -7.19 -4.58 -23.81
N MET A 158 -6.39 -3.82 -24.58
CA MET A 158 -6.69 -2.42 -24.97
C MET A 158 -6.71 -2.18 -26.47
N LEU A 159 -5.93 -2.93 -27.25
CA LEU A 159 -5.86 -2.71 -28.70
C LEU A 159 -5.69 -4.05 -29.43
N SER A 160 -6.53 -4.30 -30.42
CA SER A 160 -6.49 -5.54 -31.20
C SER A 160 -5.53 -5.47 -32.39
N SER A 161 -5.31 -4.31 -33.01
CA SER A 161 -4.47 -4.22 -34.19
C SER A 161 -3.89 -2.81 -34.40
N ILE A 162 -2.66 -2.75 -34.94
CA ILE A 162 -2.05 -1.50 -35.43
C ILE A 162 -1.90 -1.63 -36.94
N TYR A 163 -2.33 -0.63 -37.66
CA TYR A 163 -2.23 -0.65 -39.12
C TYR A 163 -0.81 -0.34 -39.57
N TYR A 164 -0.45 -0.83 -40.77
CA TYR A 164 0.85 -0.60 -41.42
C TYR A 164 1.26 0.88 -41.37
N GLY A 165 2.52 1.16 -40.98
CA GLY A 165 3.09 2.51 -40.97
C GLY A 165 2.52 3.43 -39.88
N SER A 166 1.88 2.87 -38.84
CA SER A 166 1.26 3.64 -37.75
C SER A 166 2.08 3.55 -36.46
N ASP A 167 1.96 4.59 -35.62
CA ASP A 167 2.62 4.70 -34.33
C ASP A 167 1.59 4.70 -33.21
N VAL A 168 1.79 3.88 -32.18
CA VAL A 168 0.90 3.85 -31.01
C VAL A 168 1.70 3.94 -29.72
N THR A 169 1.29 4.84 -28.84
CA THR A 169 1.90 5.01 -27.53
C THR A 169 0.86 4.85 -26.42
N PHE A 170 1.14 3.94 -25.49
CA PHE A 170 0.42 3.79 -24.24
C PHE A 170 1.24 4.40 -23.09
N THR A 171 0.59 5.16 -22.21
CA THR A 171 1.23 5.71 -21.02
C THR A 171 0.28 5.63 -19.82
N ASP A 172 0.77 5.08 -18.69
CA ASP A 172 -0.02 4.97 -17.46
C ASP A 172 -1.37 4.25 -17.68
N CYS A 173 -1.33 3.05 -18.28
CA CYS A 173 -2.53 2.28 -18.59
C CYS A 173 -2.59 0.97 -17.81
N ILE A 174 -3.80 0.46 -17.55
CA ILE A 174 -4.04 -0.77 -16.81
C ILE A 174 -4.98 -1.69 -17.59
N VAL A 175 -4.61 -2.98 -17.72
CA VAL A 175 -5.51 -4.04 -18.14
C VAL A 175 -5.81 -4.98 -16.97
N LYS A 176 -7.09 -5.12 -16.62
CA LYS A 176 -7.61 -5.94 -15.52
C LYS A 176 -8.46 -7.12 -16.01
N GLY A 177 -9.13 -6.97 -17.15
CA GLY A 177 -10.09 -7.94 -17.68
C GLY A 177 -9.47 -9.28 -18.05
N ASN A 178 -10.31 -10.31 -18.13
CA ASN A 178 -9.93 -11.67 -18.47
C ASN A 178 -9.99 -11.88 -19.99
N ILE A 179 -8.99 -12.53 -20.58
CA ILE A 179 -8.93 -12.79 -22.01
C ILE A 179 -9.01 -14.30 -22.25
N THR A 180 -10.05 -14.75 -22.97
CA THR A 180 -10.30 -16.17 -23.22
C THR A 180 -10.55 -16.43 -24.69
N ALA A 181 -9.80 -17.36 -25.28
CA ALA A 181 -10.15 -18.00 -26.54
C ALA A 181 -10.64 -19.42 -26.28
N THR A 182 -11.76 -19.81 -26.87
CA THR A 182 -12.39 -21.11 -26.60
C THR A 182 -11.71 -22.29 -27.31
N THR A 183 -10.86 -22.02 -28.30
CA THR A 183 -10.15 -23.04 -29.07
C THR A 183 -8.62 -22.93 -28.91
N ASN A 184 -7.90 -24.03 -29.08
CA ASN A 184 -6.44 -24.02 -29.02
C ASN A 184 -5.81 -23.15 -30.12
N LYS A 185 -6.45 -23.05 -31.29
CA LYS A 185 -6.00 -22.20 -32.38
C LYS A 185 -6.17 -20.71 -32.01
N GLY A 186 -7.29 -20.34 -31.40
CA GLY A 186 -7.56 -18.98 -30.95
C GLY A 186 -6.63 -18.50 -29.84
N LYS A 187 -6.10 -19.39 -29.01
CA LYS A 187 -5.15 -19.03 -27.95
C LYS A 187 -3.82 -18.49 -28.43
N LYS A 188 -3.50 -18.61 -29.72
CA LYS A 188 -2.24 -18.15 -30.30
C LYS A 188 -2.18 -16.65 -30.58
N GLY A 189 -3.31 -15.96 -30.63
CA GLY A 189 -3.42 -14.57 -30.98
C GLY A 189 -3.90 -13.70 -29.81
N ILE A 190 -3.24 -13.76 -28.67
CA ILE A 190 -3.60 -12.97 -27.48
C ILE A 190 -2.43 -12.06 -27.08
N GLY A 191 -2.70 -10.76 -26.94
CA GLY A 191 -1.82 -9.81 -26.27
C GLY A 191 -2.44 -9.27 -25.01
N GLY A 192 -1.74 -9.27 -23.88
CA GLY A 192 -2.27 -8.72 -22.62
C GLY A 192 -2.74 -7.28 -22.79
N PHE A 193 -1.98 -6.45 -23.50
CA PHE A 193 -2.36 -5.11 -23.91
C PHE A 193 -2.74 -5.03 -25.39
N VAL A 194 -1.84 -5.46 -26.28
CA VAL A 194 -1.96 -5.29 -27.72
C VAL A 194 -1.71 -6.60 -28.42
N TYR A 195 -2.65 -7.06 -29.25
CA TYR A 195 -2.30 -8.02 -30.28
C TYR A 195 -1.95 -7.26 -31.57
N ASN A 196 -0.77 -7.47 -32.13
CA ASN A 196 -0.33 -6.79 -33.36
C ASN A 196 0.43 -7.75 -34.29
N GLY A 197 -0.22 -8.81 -34.69
CA GLY A 197 0.38 -9.84 -35.56
C GLY A 197 0.66 -9.38 -37.01
N TRP A 198 0.22 -8.19 -37.41
CA TRP A 198 0.39 -7.65 -38.77
C TRP A 198 1.27 -6.40 -38.82
N ALA A 199 2.05 -6.18 -37.77
CA ALA A 199 2.87 -4.99 -37.60
C ALA A 199 4.08 -4.95 -38.52
N LEU A 200 3.91 -4.40 -39.73
CA LEU A 200 5.03 -4.01 -40.59
C LEU A 200 5.19 -2.49 -40.53
N ASN A 201 6.43 -2.03 -40.26
CA ASN A 201 6.75 -0.61 -40.13
C ASN A 201 5.87 0.17 -39.14
N THR A 202 5.56 -0.43 -38.01
CA THR A 202 4.81 0.19 -36.92
C THR A 202 5.73 0.49 -35.74
N THR A 203 5.43 1.56 -34.98
CA THR A 203 6.06 1.84 -33.69
C THR A 203 5.04 1.60 -32.60
N LEU A 204 5.39 0.75 -31.62
CA LEU A 204 4.58 0.52 -30.43
C LEU A 204 5.40 0.78 -29.18
N ILE A 205 4.93 1.70 -28.35
CA ILE A 205 5.58 2.08 -27.09
C ILE A 205 4.59 1.93 -25.93
N LEU A 206 5.01 1.22 -24.87
CA LEU A 206 4.26 1.13 -23.62
C LEU A 206 5.14 1.68 -22.50
N ASN A 207 4.63 2.71 -21.81
CA ASN A 207 5.31 3.36 -20.69
C ASN A 207 4.46 3.26 -19.42
N ASN A 208 5.04 2.77 -18.32
CA ASN A 208 4.38 2.72 -17.00
C ASN A 208 3.03 1.99 -17.05
N CYS A 209 2.96 0.84 -17.70
CA CYS A 209 1.73 0.08 -17.87
C CYS A 209 1.66 -1.13 -16.94
N LEU A 210 0.45 -1.52 -16.55
CA LEU A 210 0.20 -2.62 -15.62
C LEU A 210 -0.79 -3.64 -16.22
N TYR A 211 -0.36 -4.90 -16.36
CA TYR A 211 -1.22 -6.02 -16.73
C TYR A 211 -1.49 -6.91 -15.52
N ILE A 212 -2.74 -6.98 -15.07
CA ILE A 212 -3.16 -7.83 -13.94
C ILE A 212 -4.35 -8.73 -14.27
N GLY A 213 -4.80 -8.73 -15.53
CA GLY A 213 -5.84 -9.62 -16.02
C GLY A 213 -5.40 -11.09 -16.00
N THR A 214 -6.36 -11.99 -16.17
CA THR A 214 -6.11 -13.41 -16.42
C THR A 214 -6.31 -13.75 -17.90
N ASN A 215 -5.72 -14.85 -18.36
CA ASN A 215 -5.85 -15.29 -19.76
C ASN A 215 -5.64 -16.79 -19.86
N ASN A 216 -6.02 -17.34 -21.03
CA ASN A 216 -5.71 -18.72 -21.39
C ASN A 216 -4.84 -18.82 -22.66
N ALA A 217 -3.92 -17.88 -22.83
CA ALA A 217 -3.04 -17.77 -23.98
C ALA A 217 -2.20 -19.03 -24.22
N GLY A 218 -1.88 -19.28 -25.46
CA GLY A 218 -0.90 -20.27 -25.88
C GLY A 218 0.47 -19.66 -26.17
N ASP A 219 1.40 -20.47 -26.65
CA ASP A 219 2.82 -20.13 -26.83
C ASP A 219 3.09 -18.99 -27.84
N GLU A 220 2.18 -18.78 -28.79
CA GLU A 220 2.29 -17.71 -29.79
C GLU A 220 1.59 -16.41 -29.36
N SER A 221 1.38 -16.21 -28.07
CA SER A 221 0.79 -15.03 -27.46
C SER A 221 1.84 -14.30 -26.63
N CYS A 222 1.58 -13.02 -26.26
CA CYS A 222 2.54 -12.19 -25.56
C CYS A 222 1.92 -11.42 -24.40
N THR A 223 2.69 -11.20 -23.33
CA THR A 223 2.19 -10.56 -22.10
C THR A 223 1.75 -9.12 -22.34
N PHE A 224 2.47 -8.35 -23.15
CA PHE A 224 2.08 -7.00 -23.50
C PHE A 224 1.72 -6.90 -24.99
N ALA A 225 2.62 -7.27 -25.89
CA ALA A 225 2.39 -7.06 -27.32
C ALA A 225 3.02 -8.15 -28.18
N SER A 226 2.30 -8.60 -29.22
CA SER A 226 2.74 -9.69 -30.12
C SER A 226 3.74 -9.26 -31.19
N ALA A 227 4.12 -8.00 -31.27
CA ALA A 227 5.12 -7.48 -32.21
C ALA A 227 6.21 -6.71 -31.46
N ASP A 228 7.26 -6.33 -32.18
CA ASP A 228 8.32 -5.48 -31.66
C ASP A 228 7.73 -4.25 -30.98
N ALA A 229 7.88 -4.17 -29.67
CA ALA A 229 7.40 -3.09 -28.84
C ALA A 229 8.48 -2.60 -27.89
N THR A 230 8.54 -1.29 -27.70
CA THR A 230 9.35 -0.70 -26.63
C THR A 230 8.53 -0.71 -25.34
N ILE A 231 8.97 -1.51 -24.35
CA ILE A 231 8.27 -1.73 -23.08
C ILE A 231 9.09 -1.13 -21.95
N ASN A 232 8.66 0.02 -21.43
CA ASN A 232 9.37 0.77 -20.39
C ASN A 232 8.59 0.79 -19.08
N ASN A 233 9.21 0.38 -17.98
CA ASN A 233 8.62 0.42 -16.64
C ASN A 233 7.21 -0.22 -16.59
N CYS A 234 7.05 -1.37 -17.26
CA CYS A 234 5.79 -2.12 -17.31
C CYS A 234 5.85 -3.36 -16.45
N TYR A 235 4.76 -3.65 -15.75
CA TYR A 235 4.68 -4.73 -14.78
C TYR A 235 3.48 -5.64 -15.07
N TYR A 236 3.61 -6.93 -14.73
CA TYR A 236 2.51 -7.89 -14.89
C TYR A 236 2.41 -8.88 -13.73
N LEU A 237 1.17 -9.27 -13.41
CA LEU A 237 0.89 -10.30 -12.41
C LEU A 237 0.84 -11.70 -13.04
N ASN A 238 0.18 -11.84 -14.17
CA ASN A 238 -0.04 -13.09 -14.87
C ASN A 238 0.58 -13.04 -16.26
N THR A 239 1.39 -14.03 -16.61
CA THR A 239 1.97 -14.12 -17.96
C THR A 239 0.87 -14.43 -18.97
N CYS A 240 0.90 -13.75 -20.11
CA CYS A 240 0.05 -14.02 -21.27
C CYS A 240 0.96 -14.47 -22.43
N GLY A 241 1.13 -15.75 -22.64
CA GLY A 241 2.07 -16.28 -23.63
C GLY A 241 3.53 -15.95 -23.28
N GLU A 242 4.29 -15.38 -24.21
CA GLU A 242 5.66 -14.94 -23.97
C GLU A 242 5.72 -13.83 -22.91
N ALA A 243 6.67 -13.96 -21.98
CA ALA A 243 6.86 -12.99 -20.90
C ALA A 243 7.53 -11.71 -21.41
N GLN A 244 6.93 -10.56 -21.14
CA GLN A 244 7.45 -9.23 -21.49
C GLN A 244 7.27 -8.29 -20.29
N GLY A 245 8.22 -7.37 -20.06
CA GLY A 245 8.20 -6.49 -18.88
C GLY A 245 8.67 -7.19 -17.61
N THR A 246 8.25 -6.71 -16.45
CA THR A 246 8.71 -7.18 -15.13
C THR A 246 7.60 -7.93 -14.40
N PRO A 247 7.81 -9.22 -14.03
CA PRO A 247 6.85 -9.97 -13.23
C PRO A 247 6.79 -9.42 -11.81
N VAL A 248 5.59 -9.39 -11.22
CA VAL A 248 5.37 -8.94 -9.85
C VAL A 248 4.44 -9.88 -9.09
N THR A 249 4.58 -9.89 -7.78
CA THR A 249 3.72 -10.69 -6.90
C THR A 249 2.48 -9.87 -6.48
N LYS A 250 1.43 -10.59 -6.10
CA LYS A 250 0.22 -9.99 -5.52
C LYS A 250 0.53 -9.20 -4.24
N ALA A 251 1.51 -9.64 -3.45
CA ALA A 251 1.95 -8.94 -2.25
C ALA A 251 2.58 -7.57 -2.59
N GLN A 252 3.47 -7.51 -3.59
CA GLN A 252 4.06 -6.26 -4.06
C GLN A 252 3.00 -5.30 -4.61
N LEU A 253 2.04 -5.82 -5.39
CA LEU A 253 0.91 -5.01 -5.89
C LEU A 253 0.11 -4.40 -4.74
N LYS A 254 -0.21 -5.17 -3.71
CA LYS A 254 -1.06 -4.71 -2.60
C LYS A 254 -0.36 -3.76 -1.62
N SER A 255 0.96 -3.66 -1.67
CA SER A 255 1.75 -2.91 -0.68
C SER A 255 2.04 -1.44 -1.03
N GLY A 256 1.72 -0.98 -2.23
CA GLY A 256 2.13 0.33 -2.74
C GLY A 256 3.49 0.32 -3.46
N GLU A 257 4.26 -0.76 -3.38
CA GLU A 257 5.58 -0.85 -4.01
C GLU A 257 5.52 -0.62 -5.52
N ILE A 258 4.59 -1.30 -6.20
CA ILE A 258 4.44 -1.18 -7.65
C ILE A 258 3.83 0.16 -8.05
N THR A 259 2.92 0.70 -7.25
CA THR A 259 2.39 2.07 -7.43
C THR A 259 3.51 3.10 -7.45
N LYS A 260 4.46 3.00 -6.51
CA LYS A 260 5.64 3.87 -6.48
C LYS A 260 6.54 3.70 -7.71
N ARG A 261 6.78 2.45 -8.13
CA ARG A 261 7.60 2.18 -9.32
C ARG A 261 6.94 2.71 -10.60
N LEU A 262 5.61 2.57 -10.72
CA LEU A 262 4.84 3.09 -11.86
C LEU A 262 4.81 4.63 -11.87
N GLN A 263 4.71 5.30 -10.72
CA GLN A 263 4.88 6.76 -10.62
C GLN A 263 6.29 7.17 -11.07
N GLY A 264 7.31 6.38 -10.75
CA GLY A 264 8.72 6.68 -11.05
C GLY A 264 9.18 7.98 -10.38
N ASP A 265 10.12 8.66 -11.01
CA ASP A 265 10.69 9.93 -10.53
C ASP A 265 9.90 11.17 -10.99
N ARG A 266 8.69 10.97 -11.50
CA ARG A 266 7.83 12.07 -11.99
C ARG A 266 7.24 12.85 -10.81
N THR A 267 7.55 14.14 -10.74
CA THR A 267 7.15 15.03 -9.66
C THR A 267 6.15 16.12 -10.08
N ASN A 268 5.88 16.24 -11.37
CA ASN A 268 5.00 17.25 -11.96
C ASN A 268 3.50 16.96 -11.74
N ALA A 269 3.14 15.69 -11.58
CA ALA A 269 1.77 15.24 -11.30
C ALA A 269 1.78 13.91 -10.54
N CYS A 270 0.70 13.60 -9.83
CA CYS A 270 0.41 12.27 -9.33
C CYS A 270 -0.34 11.49 -10.42
N TYR A 271 0.25 10.43 -10.93
CA TYR A 271 -0.36 9.56 -11.95
C TYR A 271 -0.92 8.28 -11.34
N TRP A 272 -0.24 7.75 -10.33
CA TRP A 272 -0.55 6.49 -9.70
C TRP A 272 -0.80 6.65 -8.22
N ALA A 273 -1.81 5.99 -7.71
CA ALA A 273 -2.15 5.94 -6.30
C ALA A 273 -2.74 4.59 -5.94
N GLN A 274 -2.94 4.34 -4.65
CA GLN A 274 -3.45 3.05 -4.21
C GLN A 274 -4.08 3.14 -2.81
N GLN A 275 -5.18 2.46 -2.60
CA GLN A 275 -5.58 2.06 -1.27
C GLN A 275 -4.75 0.83 -0.87
N LEU A 276 -3.95 0.91 0.19
CA LEU A 276 -3.11 -0.21 0.65
C LEU A 276 -3.97 -1.44 0.94
N GLY A 277 -3.51 -2.59 0.48
CA GLY A 277 -4.26 -3.85 0.51
C GLY A 277 -5.05 -4.14 -0.78
N GLU A 278 -5.31 -3.14 -1.62
CA GLU A 278 -5.90 -3.29 -2.95
C GLU A 278 -4.83 -3.25 -4.05
N MET A 279 -5.24 -3.37 -5.31
CA MET A 279 -4.32 -3.25 -6.45
C MET A 279 -3.99 -1.78 -6.76
N PRO A 280 -2.84 -1.49 -7.42
CA PRO A 280 -2.55 -0.16 -7.94
C PRO A 280 -3.66 0.35 -8.86
N ASP A 281 -3.92 1.65 -8.79
CA ASP A 281 -4.84 2.32 -9.71
C ASP A 281 -4.29 3.71 -10.10
N LEU A 282 -4.95 4.33 -11.05
CA LEU A 282 -4.67 5.71 -11.42
C LEU A 282 -5.14 6.64 -10.30
N TYR A 283 -4.39 7.72 -10.12
CA TYR A 283 -4.72 8.72 -9.11
C TYR A 283 -6.08 9.38 -9.36
N SER A 284 -6.84 9.55 -8.28
CA SER A 284 -8.10 10.29 -8.26
C SER A 284 -8.12 11.25 -7.08
N GLU A 285 -8.34 12.54 -7.32
CA GLU A 285 -8.45 13.54 -6.26
C GLU A 285 -9.60 13.23 -5.29
N GLY A 286 -10.72 12.70 -5.81
CA GLY A 286 -11.87 12.29 -4.99
C GLY A 286 -11.57 11.15 -4.01
N ASP A 287 -10.50 10.41 -4.23
CA ASP A 287 -10.12 9.25 -3.42
C ASP A 287 -9.16 9.59 -2.27
N LYS A 288 -8.59 10.78 -2.23
CA LYS A 288 -7.62 11.19 -1.19
C LYS A 288 -8.11 11.00 0.24
N SER A 289 -9.40 11.20 0.47
CA SER A 289 -10.01 11.02 1.79
C SER A 289 -10.26 9.56 2.19
N LYS A 290 -10.07 8.60 1.27
CA LYS A 290 -10.24 7.17 1.59
C LYS A 290 -9.18 6.71 2.60
N THR A 291 -9.58 5.78 3.45
CA THR A 291 -8.68 5.16 4.42
C THR A 291 -7.53 4.42 3.73
N ASN A 292 -6.31 4.67 4.21
CA ASN A 292 -5.09 4.02 3.71
C ASN A 292 -4.82 4.25 2.21
N TYR A 293 -5.31 5.35 1.66
CA TYR A 293 -5.03 5.73 0.28
C TYR A 293 -3.70 6.50 0.21
N VAL A 294 -2.72 5.91 -0.47
CA VAL A 294 -1.39 6.49 -0.66
C VAL A 294 -1.27 7.11 -2.06
N TYR A 295 -0.75 8.32 -2.12
CA TYR A 295 -0.60 9.09 -3.35
C TYR A 295 0.67 9.95 -3.29
N TYR A 296 1.15 10.42 -4.45
CA TYR A 296 2.29 11.33 -4.50
C TYR A 296 1.83 12.79 -4.34
N ASP A 297 2.20 13.42 -3.24
CA ASP A 297 1.93 14.83 -2.96
C ASP A 297 2.95 15.72 -3.69
N THR A 298 2.52 16.30 -4.80
CA THR A 298 3.37 17.14 -5.66
C THR A 298 3.76 18.47 -5.02
N ALA A 299 2.97 18.96 -4.06
CA ALA A 299 3.27 20.20 -3.36
C ALA A 299 4.43 20.03 -2.36
N ASN A 300 4.54 18.85 -1.75
CA ASN A 300 5.56 18.53 -0.76
C ASN A 300 6.61 17.52 -1.25
N TYR A 301 6.54 17.08 -2.51
CA TYR A 301 7.47 16.14 -3.15
C TYR A 301 7.64 14.85 -2.34
N ARG A 302 6.55 14.27 -1.85
CA ARG A 302 6.58 13.08 -1.01
C ARG A 302 5.34 12.21 -1.22
N TRP A 303 5.43 10.95 -0.82
CA TRP A 303 4.24 10.12 -0.69
C TRP A 303 3.47 10.51 0.58
N ALA A 304 2.16 10.52 0.49
CA ALA A 304 1.25 10.95 1.54
C ALA A 304 0.01 10.05 1.66
N CYS A 305 -0.62 10.10 2.82
CA CYS A 305 -1.91 9.49 3.12
C CYS A 305 -2.67 10.40 4.08
N GLU A 306 -3.89 10.81 3.76
CA GLU A 306 -4.67 11.67 4.66
C GLU A 306 -5.13 10.93 5.92
N ASN A 307 -5.68 9.72 5.74
CA ASN A 307 -6.29 8.93 6.79
C ASN A 307 -5.66 7.54 6.86
N PHE A 308 -4.58 7.41 7.62
CA PHE A 308 -3.98 6.09 7.87
C PHE A 308 -4.62 5.42 9.07
N VAL A 309 -5.20 4.24 8.87
CA VAL A 309 -5.86 3.47 9.93
C VAL A 309 -5.19 2.10 10.06
N LEU A 310 -4.63 1.84 11.24
CA LEU A 310 -4.12 0.54 11.61
C LEU A 310 -5.17 -0.20 12.45
N THR A 311 -5.86 -1.15 11.81
CA THR A 311 -6.90 -1.92 12.47
C THR A 311 -6.29 -3.06 13.29
N ASP A 312 -6.70 -3.18 14.54
CA ASP A 312 -6.20 -4.20 15.46
C ASP A 312 -6.36 -5.62 14.90
N GLY A 313 -5.28 -6.39 14.91
CA GLY A 313 -5.26 -7.77 14.43
C GLY A 313 -5.49 -7.93 12.92
N LYS A 314 -5.45 -6.84 12.14
CA LYS A 314 -5.56 -6.92 10.67
C LYS A 314 -4.24 -6.48 10.02
N PRO A 315 -3.53 -7.41 9.37
CA PRO A 315 -2.34 -7.09 8.61
C PRO A 315 -2.63 -6.07 7.51
N LEU A 316 -1.73 -5.11 7.32
CA LEU A 316 -1.78 -4.17 6.21
C LEU A 316 -0.42 -4.20 5.50
N PRO A 317 -0.36 -4.56 4.22
CA PRO A 317 0.89 -4.58 3.47
C PRO A 317 1.35 -3.14 3.19
N ILE A 318 2.58 -2.81 3.61
CA ILE A 318 3.18 -1.48 3.43
C ILE A 318 4.54 -1.64 2.79
N GLY A 319 4.66 -1.33 1.51
CA GLY A 319 5.90 -1.42 0.72
C GLY A 319 6.46 -0.07 0.30
N ILE A 320 5.95 1.02 0.87
CA ILE A 320 6.31 2.39 0.53
C ILE A 320 6.37 3.26 1.79
N ASP A 321 7.37 4.15 1.86
CA ASP A 321 7.43 5.18 2.88
C ASP A 321 6.48 6.32 2.53
N PHE A 322 5.71 6.82 3.50
CA PHE A 322 4.85 7.98 3.32
C PHE A 322 4.63 8.74 4.63
N THR A 323 4.17 9.99 4.52
CA THR A 323 3.69 10.77 5.66
C THR A 323 2.19 10.60 5.78
N ALA A 324 1.71 10.16 6.93
CA ALA A 324 0.29 10.13 7.25
C ALA A 324 -0.12 11.42 7.93
N ALA A 325 -1.09 12.16 7.38
CA ALA A 325 -1.60 13.38 8.00
C ALA A 325 -2.27 13.06 9.34
N THR A 326 -3.10 12.02 9.35
CA THR A 326 -3.66 11.43 10.59
C THR A 326 -3.36 9.94 10.64
N VAL A 327 -3.01 9.46 11.83
CA VAL A 327 -2.84 8.04 12.14
C VAL A 327 -3.84 7.65 13.23
N THR A 328 -4.69 6.68 12.95
CA THR A 328 -5.61 6.08 13.92
C THR A 328 -5.21 4.62 14.15
N ASN A 329 -5.04 4.24 15.41
CA ASN A 329 -4.80 2.86 15.79
C ASN A 329 -6.01 2.34 16.60
N THR A 330 -6.71 1.34 16.08
CA THR A 330 -7.95 0.86 16.70
C THR A 330 -7.73 -0.09 17.88
N ARG A 331 -6.45 -0.37 18.23
CA ARG A 331 -6.13 -1.26 19.32
C ARG A 331 -6.48 -0.64 20.68
N THR A 332 -7.29 -1.33 21.46
CA THR A 332 -7.53 -1.04 22.86
C THR A 332 -6.58 -1.86 23.73
N LEU A 333 -5.81 -1.20 24.58
CA LEU A 333 -4.91 -1.85 25.53
C LEU A 333 -5.66 -2.04 26.85
N ALA A 334 -6.07 -3.28 27.12
CA ALA A 334 -6.86 -3.62 28.30
C ALA A 334 -6.02 -3.89 29.56
N ALA A 335 -4.70 -4.01 29.42
CA ALA A 335 -3.77 -4.31 30.50
C ALA A 335 -2.71 -3.20 30.64
N ASP A 336 -2.14 -3.10 31.84
CA ASP A 336 -1.03 -2.18 32.14
C ASP A 336 0.25 -2.50 31.38
N LYS A 337 0.34 -3.69 30.78
CA LYS A 337 1.47 -4.16 29.97
C LYS A 337 1.02 -4.75 28.64
N ALA A 338 1.75 -4.43 27.58
CA ALA A 338 1.51 -4.96 26.25
C ALA A 338 2.80 -5.02 25.41
N THR A 339 2.77 -5.77 24.32
CA THR A 339 3.83 -5.72 23.32
C THR A 339 3.36 -4.94 22.07
N LEU A 340 4.27 -4.23 21.41
CA LEU A 340 4.04 -3.40 20.23
C LEU A 340 5.09 -3.65 19.15
N CYS A 341 4.65 -3.55 17.90
CA CYS A 341 5.50 -3.47 16.72
C CYS A 341 4.77 -2.65 15.65
N LEU A 342 4.92 -1.33 15.65
CA LEU A 342 4.15 -0.42 14.79
C LEU A 342 4.87 -0.15 13.47
N PRO A 343 4.18 0.06 12.34
CA PRO A 343 4.79 0.40 11.07
C PRO A 343 5.17 1.89 10.94
N TYR A 344 4.99 2.67 11.98
CA TYR A 344 5.28 4.11 12.02
C TYR A 344 6.08 4.51 13.24
N GLU A 345 6.79 5.61 13.13
CA GLU A 345 7.49 6.25 14.23
C GLU A 345 6.50 7.01 15.11
N LEU A 346 6.56 6.79 16.43
CA LEU A 346 5.65 7.44 17.38
C LEU A 346 6.42 8.02 18.56
N PRO A 347 6.32 9.33 18.84
CA PRO A 347 6.88 9.93 20.05
C PRO A 347 6.33 9.29 21.32
N VAL A 348 7.20 9.00 22.30
CA VAL A 348 6.80 8.40 23.57
C VAL A 348 6.17 9.47 24.47
N ARG A 349 4.83 9.47 24.55
CA ARG A 349 4.05 10.43 25.37
C ARG A 349 2.90 9.72 26.07
N GLY A 350 2.83 9.83 27.41
CA GLY A 350 1.74 9.25 28.21
C GLY A 350 1.82 7.72 28.42
N PHE A 351 2.95 7.11 28.06
CA PHE A 351 3.24 5.69 28.28
C PHE A 351 4.75 5.47 28.35
N LYS A 352 5.16 4.29 28.79
CA LYS A 352 6.57 3.90 28.86
C LYS A 352 6.81 2.72 27.95
N VAL A 353 7.92 2.74 27.20
CA VAL A 353 8.33 1.64 26.30
C VAL A 353 9.74 1.19 26.57
N TYR A 354 9.97 -0.08 26.32
CA TYR A 354 11.22 -0.74 26.63
C TYR A 354 11.61 -1.67 25.49
N THR A 355 12.91 -1.72 25.20
CA THR A 355 13.50 -2.67 24.24
C THR A 355 14.31 -3.72 24.99
N LEU A 356 14.42 -4.91 24.45
CA LEU A 356 15.25 -5.99 24.99
C LEU A 356 16.72 -5.52 25.07
N SER A 357 17.40 -5.74 26.20
CA SER A 357 18.76 -5.23 26.38
C SER A 357 19.78 -6.30 26.83
N THR A 358 19.52 -7.00 27.95
CA THR A 358 20.45 -8.00 28.49
C THR A 358 19.73 -9.20 29.07
N VAL A 359 20.48 -10.30 29.28
CA VAL A 359 20.00 -11.51 29.97
C VAL A 359 20.91 -11.78 31.14
N GLN A 360 20.35 -12.08 32.31
CA GLN A 360 21.13 -12.39 33.52
C GLN A 360 20.48 -13.55 34.31
N GLY A 361 21.36 -14.28 35.02
CA GLY A 361 20.99 -15.23 36.06
C GLY A 361 20.59 -16.62 35.57
N THR A 362 20.34 -17.51 36.56
CA THR A 362 19.85 -18.87 36.36
C THR A 362 18.74 -19.10 37.39
N PRO A 363 17.45 -19.25 36.97
CA PRO A 363 16.95 -19.24 35.58
C PRO A 363 17.10 -17.88 34.92
N SER A 364 17.23 -17.89 33.59
CA SER A 364 17.48 -16.69 32.81
C SER A 364 16.35 -15.67 32.96
N THR A 365 16.72 -14.45 33.34
CA THR A 365 15.82 -13.31 33.41
C THR A 365 16.20 -12.32 32.32
N VAL A 366 15.26 -11.95 31.46
CA VAL A 366 15.48 -10.94 30.43
C VAL A 366 15.32 -9.55 31.02
N ARG A 367 16.17 -8.62 30.58
CA ARG A 367 16.10 -7.22 31.00
C ARG A 367 15.71 -6.34 29.81
N PHE A 368 14.85 -5.40 30.09
CA PHE A 368 14.38 -4.41 29.14
C PHE A 368 14.89 -3.03 29.54
N LYS A 369 15.46 -2.29 28.58
CA LYS A 369 15.92 -0.91 28.76
C LYS A 369 14.86 0.06 28.27
N ARG A 370 14.57 1.09 29.07
CA ARG A 370 13.62 2.16 28.71
C ARG A 370 14.07 2.92 27.47
N VAL A 371 13.10 3.26 26.61
CA VAL A 371 13.23 4.16 25.47
C VAL A 371 12.43 5.42 25.79
N THR A 372 13.02 6.60 25.62
CA THR A 372 12.45 7.87 26.08
C THR A 372 12.08 8.84 24.96
N ASP A 373 12.58 8.64 23.74
CA ASP A 373 12.40 9.54 22.62
C ASP A 373 11.19 9.13 21.77
N LYS A 374 11.34 8.13 20.93
CA LYS A 374 10.30 7.63 20.03
C LYS A 374 10.39 6.12 19.84
N LEU A 375 9.28 5.53 19.45
CA LEU A 375 9.27 4.19 18.85
C LEU A 375 9.74 4.32 17.39
N GLU A 376 10.63 3.41 17.01
CA GLU A 376 11.06 3.24 15.63
C GLU A 376 10.09 2.28 14.91
N ALA A 377 9.84 2.52 13.62
CA ALA A 377 8.97 1.66 12.83
C ALA A 377 9.51 0.21 12.77
N TYR A 378 8.59 -0.75 12.88
CA TYR A 378 8.84 -2.20 12.86
C TYR A 378 9.74 -2.74 13.98
N LYS A 379 10.19 -1.91 14.90
CA LYS A 379 10.95 -2.39 16.05
C LYS A 379 10.01 -2.88 17.15
N PRO A 380 10.27 -4.05 17.74
CA PRO A 380 9.43 -4.60 18.80
C PRO A 380 9.74 -3.96 20.15
N TYR A 381 8.67 -3.67 20.91
CA TYR A 381 8.74 -3.07 22.23
C TYR A 381 7.82 -3.76 23.22
N LEU A 382 8.20 -3.69 24.51
CA LEU A 382 7.31 -3.89 25.64
C LEU A 382 6.79 -2.50 26.06
N LEU A 383 5.49 -2.38 26.27
CA LEU A 383 4.83 -1.14 26.73
C LEU A 383 4.29 -1.34 28.14
N THR A 384 4.41 -0.29 28.99
CA THR A 384 3.66 -0.16 30.24
C THR A 384 2.94 1.19 30.26
N ALA A 385 1.71 1.21 30.81
CA ALA A 385 0.93 2.43 30.95
C ALA A 385 0.07 2.39 32.22
N ASP A 386 -0.10 3.55 32.84
CA ASP A 386 -0.98 3.75 33.99
C ASP A 386 -2.39 4.19 33.54
N GLY A 387 -2.83 3.75 32.36
CA GLY A 387 -4.09 4.10 31.70
C GLY A 387 -4.12 3.60 30.26
N ALA A 388 -5.01 4.16 29.45
CA ALA A 388 -5.11 3.82 28.03
C ALA A 388 -4.12 4.67 27.20
N PRO A 389 -2.95 4.15 26.79
CA PRO A 389 -2.00 4.90 25.97
C PRO A 389 -2.60 5.13 24.57
N ARG A 390 -2.36 6.32 24.03
CA ARG A 390 -2.75 6.64 22.66
C ARG A 390 -1.62 6.26 21.70
N LEU A 391 -1.96 5.40 20.74
CA LEU A 391 -1.07 5.01 19.65
C LEU A 391 -1.37 5.79 18.37
N ASP A 392 -2.25 6.78 18.46
CA ASP A 392 -2.64 7.71 17.41
C ASP A 392 -1.67 8.89 17.31
N GLY A 393 -1.70 9.58 16.17
CA GLY A 393 -0.91 10.80 16.00
C GLY A 393 -1.20 11.51 14.69
N GLU A 394 -0.54 12.64 14.51
CA GLU A 394 -0.62 13.47 13.31
C GLU A 394 0.77 13.65 12.69
N ASN A 395 0.81 13.76 11.37
CA ASN A 395 2.05 13.96 10.60
C ASN A 395 3.14 12.90 10.88
N LEU A 396 2.72 11.64 11.08
CA LEU A 396 3.64 10.55 11.39
C LEU A 396 4.25 9.94 10.12
N GLN A 397 5.51 9.51 10.26
CA GLN A 397 6.23 8.78 9.20
C GLN A 397 5.89 7.30 9.28
N VAL A 398 5.14 6.81 8.30
CA VAL A 398 4.92 5.38 8.07
C VAL A 398 6.02 4.86 7.16
N LYS A 399 6.60 3.71 7.51
CA LYS A 399 7.74 3.13 6.79
C LYS A 399 7.34 1.92 5.98
N ALA A 400 8.00 1.72 4.87
CA ALA A 400 7.96 0.46 4.14
C ALA A 400 8.44 -0.68 5.03
N PHE A 401 7.84 -1.85 4.87
CA PHE A 401 8.19 -3.04 5.64
C PHE A 401 9.70 -3.32 5.61
N ASN A 402 10.27 -3.47 6.81
CA ASN A 402 11.68 -3.79 7.00
C ASN A 402 11.84 -5.00 7.93
N ALA A 403 12.08 -6.16 7.35
CA ALA A 403 12.26 -7.40 8.09
C ALA A 403 13.44 -7.34 9.09
N ALA A 404 14.50 -6.60 8.77
CA ALA A 404 15.66 -6.48 9.65
C ALA A 404 15.35 -5.74 10.96
N ALA A 405 14.34 -4.86 10.97
CA ALA A 405 13.94 -4.13 12.16
C ALA A 405 13.05 -4.96 13.13
N LEU A 406 12.43 -6.05 12.65
CA LEU A 406 11.48 -6.86 13.41
C LEU A 406 12.10 -7.58 14.61
N THR A 407 13.42 -7.68 14.72
CA THR A 407 14.07 -8.50 15.74
C THR A 407 15.10 -7.72 16.52
N THR A 408 14.99 -7.77 17.86
CA THR A 408 16.03 -7.32 18.77
C THR A 408 16.56 -8.52 19.54
N THR A 409 17.85 -8.85 19.38
CA THR A 409 18.46 -10.03 19.97
C THR A 409 19.46 -9.66 21.06
N THR A 410 19.50 -10.44 22.15
CA THR A 410 20.52 -10.39 23.18
C THR A 410 20.79 -11.79 23.76
N GLY A 411 22.04 -12.26 23.70
CA GLY A 411 22.36 -13.66 24.03
C GLY A 411 21.49 -14.62 23.22
N ASP A 412 20.87 -15.58 23.91
CA ASP A 412 20.00 -16.59 23.29
C ASP A 412 18.56 -16.11 23.08
N TYR A 413 18.22 -14.89 23.46
CA TYR A 413 16.85 -14.38 23.41
C TYR A 413 16.68 -13.32 22.34
N SER A 414 15.52 -13.38 21.67
CA SER A 414 15.10 -12.38 20.71
C SER A 414 13.68 -11.91 21.03
N LEU A 415 13.47 -10.60 21.01
CA LEU A 415 12.15 -9.99 20.96
C LEU A 415 11.82 -9.77 19.48
N VAL A 416 10.73 -10.41 19.00
CA VAL A 416 10.37 -10.46 17.59
C VAL A 416 9.00 -9.81 17.39
N GLY A 417 8.93 -8.84 16.50
CA GLY A 417 7.69 -8.19 16.10
C GLY A 417 6.90 -9.01 15.08
N THR A 418 5.58 -8.81 15.04
CA THR A 418 4.68 -9.40 14.05
C THR A 418 4.07 -8.33 13.17
N THR A 419 3.99 -8.56 11.86
CA THR A 419 3.20 -7.77 10.91
C THR A 419 2.02 -8.56 10.35
N GLU A 420 2.06 -9.87 10.50
CA GLU A 420 1.02 -10.82 10.14
C GLU A 420 0.46 -11.50 11.40
N ASN A 421 -0.73 -12.07 11.29
CA ASN A 421 -1.28 -12.88 12.36
C ASN A 421 -0.58 -14.26 12.38
N MET A 422 -0.10 -14.66 13.55
CA MET A 422 0.46 -15.99 13.76
C MET A 422 -0.56 -16.89 14.45
N ASP A 423 -0.91 -17.99 13.83
CA ASP A 423 -1.70 -19.03 14.47
C ASP A 423 -0.87 -19.83 15.51
N ASN A 424 -1.52 -20.69 16.25
CA ASN A 424 -0.86 -21.51 17.26
C ASN A 424 0.27 -22.36 16.67
N THR A 425 0.05 -22.99 15.51
CA THR A 425 1.04 -23.87 14.88
C THR A 425 2.32 -23.12 14.54
N THR A 426 2.18 -21.94 13.94
CA THR A 426 3.30 -21.06 13.60
C THR A 426 4.00 -20.54 14.85
N ALA A 427 3.26 -20.14 15.88
CA ALA A 427 3.83 -19.67 17.13
C ALA A 427 4.59 -20.78 17.92
N VAL A 428 4.08 -22.00 17.90
CA VAL A 428 4.78 -23.18 18.45
C VAL A 428 6.07 -23.46 17.69
N ALA A 429 6.03 -23.47 16.36
CA ALA A 429 7.20 -23.67 15.51
C ALA A 429 8.28 -22.59 15.74
N ALA A 430 7.88 -21.34 15.99
CA ALA A 430 8.77 -20.24 16.32
C ALA A 430 9.31 -20.28 17.76
N ASN A 431 8.98 -21.27 18.57
CA ASN A 431 9.27 -21.29 20.03
C ASN A 431 8.84 -20.02 20.75
N ALA A 432 7.68 -19.49 20.40
CA ALA A 432 7.20 -18.19 20.89
C ALA A 432 6.80 -18.23 22.35
N TYR A 433 7.12 -17.14 23.07
CA TYR A 433 6.62 -16.82 24.40
C TYR A 433 5.81 -15.53 24.32
N ILE A 434 4.55 -15.56 24.72
CA ILE A 434 3.63 -14.43 24.69
C ILE A 434 3.41 -13.84 26.07
N LEU A 435 3.30 -12.52 26.16
CA LEU A 435 2.99 -11.81 27.39
C LEU A 435 1.57 -12.14 27.84
N GLN A 436 1.43 -12.54 29.10
CA GLN A 436 0.14 -12.87 29.73
C GLN A 436 -0.23 -11.86 30.82
N GLY A 437 -1.47 -11.95 31.32
CA GLY A 437 -2.02 -11.04 32.34
C GLY A 437 -1.28 -11.07 33.70
N ASP A 438 -0.51 -12.12 33.99
CA ASP A 438 0.36 -12.20 35.17
C ASP A 438 1.69 -11.41 35.00
N GLY A 439 1.87 -10.73 33.87
CA GLY A 439 3.05 -9.95 33.58
C GLY A 439 4.28 -10.76 33.22
N LYS A 440 4.14 -12.02 32.80
CA LYS A 440 5.24 -12.88 32.32
C LYS A 440 5.03 -13.33 30.91
N PHE A 441 6.10 -13.74 30.25
CA PHE A 441 6.02 -14.36 28.95
C PHE A 441 5.89 -15.88 29.09
N HIS A 442 4.80 -16.44 28.59
CA HIS A 442 4.51 -17.88 28.64
C HIS A 442 4.74 -18.54 27.30
N LYS A 443 5.33 -19.73 27.31
CA LYS A 443 5.58 -20.52 26.12
C LYS A 443 4.26 -20.94 25.46
N VAL A 444 4.14 -20.69 24.16
CA VAL A 444 3.03 -21.19 23.36
C VAL A 444 3.23 -22.70 23.15
N THR A 445 2.19 -23.47 23.36
CA THR A 445 2.22 -24.93 23.22
C THR A 445 1.05 -25.43 22.38
N ALA A 446 1.21 -26.59 21.75
CA ALA A 446 0.15 -27.23 20.98
C ALA A 446 -1.09 -27.61 21.84
N GLY A 447 -0.92 -27.75 23.15
CA GLY A 447 -2.03 -28.01 24.09
C GLY A 447 -2.97 -26.82 24.32
N ASN A 448 -2.61 -25.61 23.84
CA ASN A 448 -3.47 -24.43 23.85
C ASN A 448 -3.68 -23.89 22.43
N PRO A 449 -4.53 -24.50 21.62
CA PRO A 449 -4.70 -24.16 20.21
C PRO A 449 -5.28 -22.75 19.97
N THR A 450 -5.83 -22.11 20.98
CA THR A 450 -6.36 -20.74 20.91
C THR A 450 -5.30 -19.66 21.14
N ALA A 451 -4.08 -20.03 21.57
CA ALA A 451 -2.98 -19.10 21.74
C ALA A 451 -2.43 -18.65 20.36
N THR A 452 -2.73 -17.43 19.96
CA THR A 452 -2.33 -16.80 18.70
C THR A 452 -1.58 -15.50 18.99
N ILE A 453 -0.85 -14.98 18.00
CA ILE A 453 -0.18 -13.69 18.10
C ILE A 453 -0.70 -12.81 16.96
N PRO A 454 -1.56 -11.84 17.24
CA PRO A 454 -2.05 -10.91 16.23
C PRO A 454 -0.92 -10.06 15.63
N SER A 455 -1.18 -9.50 14.47
CA SER A 455 -0.28 -8.51 13.86
C SER A 455 -0.02 -7.31 14.77
N TYR A 456 1.13 -6.66 14.59
CA TYR A 456 1.58 -5.49 15.34
C TYR A 456 1.77 -5.73 16.84
N ARG A 457 2.13 -6.98 17.20
CA ARG A 457 2.56 -7.41 18.54
C ARG A 457 4.05 -7.75 18.53
N ALA A 458 4.54 -8.20 19.69
CA ALA A 458 5.83 -8.87 19.76
C ALA A 458 5.77 -10.05 20.74
N TYR A 459 6.64 -11.01 20.49
CA TYR A 459 6.84 -12.18 21.34
C TYR A 459 8.34 -12.37 21.59
N ILE A 460 8.68 -13.12 22.65
CA ILE A 460 10.06 -13.55 22.87
C ILE A 460 10.24 -14.93 22.25
N THR A 461 11.40 -15.17 21.63
CA THR A 461 11.88 -16.51 21.29
C THR A 461 13.26 -16.75 21.90
N ARG A 462 13.62 -18.03 22.08
CA ARG A 462 14.92 -18.43 22.62
C ARG A 462 15.56 -19.48 21.73
N ASN A 463 16.82 -19.28 21.40
CA ASN A 463 17.65 -20.28 20.72
C ASN A 463 18.00 -21.41 21.69
N GLY A 464 17.88 -22.67 21.27
CA GLY A 464 18.21 -23.85 22.08
C GLY A 464 16.99 -24.68 22.51
N SER A 465 17.18 -25.99 22.74
CA SER A 465 16.14 -27.00 22.92
C SER A 465 15.54 -27.07 24.33
N GLN A 466 16.13 -26.46 25.34
CA GLN A 466 15.69 -26.50 26.74
C GLN A 466 15.08 -25.16 27.15
N GLY A 467 13.80 -24.93 26.79
CA GLY A 467 13.10 -23.70 27.14
C GLY A 467 12.33 -23.81 28.47
N ALA A 468 12.47 -22.81 29.33
CA ALA A 468 11.58 -22.66 30.50
C ALA A 468 10.10 -22.56 30.04
N LYS A 469 9.16 -22.97 30.89
CA LYS A 469 7.70 -22.81 30.62
C LYS A 469 7.31 -21.33 30.58
N GLN A 470 8.05 -20.47 31.27
CA GLN A 470 7.81 -19.03 31.36
C GLN A 470 9.15 -18.26 31.45
N ILE A 471 9.13 -17.00 31.03
CA ILE A 471 10.24 -16.07 31.11
C ILE A 471 9.80 -14.87 31.94
N SER A 472 10.54 -14.60 33.03
CA SER A 472 10.38 -13.38 33.82
C SER A 472 11.26 -12.28 33.25
N PHE A 473 10.89 -11.01 33.45
CA PHE A 473 11.68 -9.88 32.99
C PHE A 473 11.80 -8.78 34.05
N ILE A 474 12.82 -7.94 33.87
CA ILE A 474 13.07 -6.76 34.70
C ILE A 474 13.08 -5.54 33.79
N LEU A 475 12.41 -4.47 34.21
CA LEU A 475 12.40 -3.18 33.54
C LEU A 475 13.49 -2.28 34.13
N ASN A 476 14.55 -2.00 33.39
CA ASN A 476 15.60 -1.07 33.81
C ASN A 476 15.13 0.37 33.58
N GLY A 477 15.28 1.23 34.58
CA GLY A 477 14.84 2.64 34.57
C GLY A 477 13.45 2.83 35.19
N GLU A 478 12.84 1.76 35.74
CA GLU A 478 11.75 1.88 36.71
C GLU A 478 12.32 1.82 38.11
N THR A 479 12.03 2.80 38.90
CA THR A 479 12.08 2.67 40.35
C THR A 479 10.97 1.72 40.77
N THR A 480 11.26 0.43 40.82
CA THR A 480 10.51 -0.43 41.74
C THR A 480 10.78 0.14 43.11
N GLY A 481 9.85 0.71 43.83
CA GLY A 481 9.94 1.41 45.13
C GLY A 481 11.07 1.12 46.11
N ILE A 482 12.25 0.82 45.60
CA ILE A 482 13.52 0.64 46.25
C ILE A 482 14.51 1.48 45.47
N ASP A 483 14.40 2.81 45.57
CA ASP A 483 15.39 3.71 45.09
C ASP A 483 16.71 3.49 45.85
N GLY A 484 17.73 3.19 45.07
CA GLY A 484 19.10 3.51 45.41
C GLY A 484 19.70 2.82 46.61
N VAL A 485 20.34 1.65 46.40
CA VAL A 485 21.64 1.43 47.04
C VAL A 485 22.64 2.29 46.31
N THR A 486 22.78 3.55 46.67
CA THR A 486 23.86 4.39 46.22
C THR A 486 24.99 4.29 47.25
N ASP A 487 26.19 3.88 46.78
CA ASP A 487 27.48 4.05 47.50
C ASP A 487 27.90 5.53 47.56
N GLY A 488 26.96 6.46 47.65
CA GLY A 488 27.21 7.89 47.73
C GLY A 488 26.53 8.54 48.90
N ALA A 489 27.31 9.21 49.73
CA ALA A 489 26.99 10.04 50.90
C ALA A 489 25.59 9.77 51.51
N ILE A 490 25.54 8.82 52.43
CA ILE A 490 24.33 8.45 53.19
C ILE A 490 24.05 9.63 54.12
N ASP A 491 22.84 10.24 54.01
CA ASP A 491 22.31 11.11 55.04
C ASP A 491 22.15 10.30 56.30
N THR A 492 23.03 10.45 57.24
CA THR A 492 23.09 9.68 58.50
C THR A 492 22.18 10.23 59.59
N ASP A 493 21.47 11.34 59.34
CA ASP A 493 20.71 12.06 60.36
C ASP A 493 19.26 11.51 60.62
N GLY A 494 18.89 10.42 59.96
CA GLY A 494 17.57 9.78 60.17
C GLY A 494 17.61 8.58 61.10
N ALA A 495 16.52 8.32 61.86
CA ALA A 495 16.38 7.12 62.68
C ALA A 495 16.48 5.85 61.82
N VAL A 496 17.14 4.83 62.35
CA VAL A 496 17.35 3.53 61.71
C VAL A 496 16.26 2.56 62.09
N TYR A 497 15.62 1.95 61.09
CA TYR A 497 14.59 0.94 61.27
C TYR A 497 15.00 -0.37 60.59
N ASP A 498 14.56 -1.50 61.13
CA ASP A 498 14.66 -2.78 60.44
C ASP A 498 13.53 -2.89 59.35
N LEU A 499 13.55 -3.97 58.58
CA LEU A 499 12.53 -4.22 57.55
C LEU A 499 11.11 -4.50 58.12
N GLN A 500 10.97 -4.72 59.43
CA GLN A 500 9.72 -4.84 60.13
C GLN A 500 9.22 -3.52 60.74
N GLY A 501 9.97 -2.41 60.50
CA GLY A 501 9.58 -1.07 60.97
C GLY A 501 9.97 -0.81 62.45
N ARG A 502 10.77 -1.69 63.11
CA ARG A 502 11.24 -1.46 64.47
C ARG A 502 12.44 -0.52 64.44
N ARG A 503 12.45 0.46 65.32
CA ARG A 503 13.55 1.42 65.44
C ARG A 503 14.76 0.75 66.08
N MET A 504 15.90 0.79 65.42
CA MET A 504 17.12 0.12 65.79
C MET A 504 18.18 1.09 66.34
N ALA A 505 18.17 2.35 65.88
CA ALA A 505 19.02 3.42 66.34
C ALA A 505 18.42 4.80 66.03
N ASP A 506 18.91 5.85 66.72
CA ASP A 506 18.46 7.22 66.52
C ASP A 506 19.02 7.85 65.22
N ARG A 507 20.20 7.41 64.77
CA ARG A 507 20.83 7.75 63.53
C ARG A 507 21.85 6.68 63.11
N LEU A 508 22.27 6.65 61.87
CA LEU A 508 23.27 5.70 61.36
C LEU A 508 24.67 6.28 61.45
N ASP A 509 25.21 6.46 62.64
CA ASP A 509 26.60 6.83 62.88
C ASP A 509 27.50 5.60 62.99
N ASP A 510 28.79 5.82 63.13
CA ASP A 510 29.80 4.77 63.24
C ASP A 510 29.59 3.85 64.46
N ASN A 511 28.98 4.37 65.52
CA ASN A 511 28.63 3.59 66.73
C ASN A 511 27.45 2.67 66.46
N ALA A 512 26.38 3.21 65.81
CA ALA A 512 25.22 2.41 65.41
C ALA A 512 25.62 1.34 64.38
N ARG A 513 26.50 1.65 63.43
CA ARG A 513 27.01 0.66 62.45
C ARG A 513 27.72 -0.51 63.09
N ARG A 514 28.44 -0.31 64.19
CA ARG A 514 29.15 -1.36 64.91
C ARG A 514 28.23 -2.22 65.78
N GLN A 515 27.05 -1.71 66.15
CA GLN A 515 26.09 -2.40 66.99
C GLN A 515 25.00 -3.12 66.17
N LEU A 516 24.77 -2.71 64.94
CA LEU A 516 23.80 -3.34 64.07
C LEU A 516 24.37 -4.60 63.44
N THR A 517 23.59 -5.66 63.37
CA THR A 517 23.98 -6.85 62.62
C THR A 517 24.06 -6.54 61.13
N ALA A 518 24.97 -7.20 60.40
CA ALA A 518 25.03 -7.07 58.96
C ALA A 518 23.64 -7.35 58.33
N GLY A 519 23.11 -6.39 57.59
CA GLY A 519 21.75 -6.48 57.03
C GLY A 519 21.29 -5.21 56.37
N VAL A 520 20.00 -5.20 55.94
CA VAL A 520 19.36 -4.05 55.29
C VAL A 520 18.50 -3.32 56.30
N TYR A 521 18.72 -2.01 56.43
CA TYR A 521 17.97 -1.10 57.30
C TYR A 521 17.34 0.05 56.54
N ILE A 522 16.38 0.73 57.14
CA ILE A 522 15.74 1.93 56.56
C ILE A 522 16.25 3.14 57.38
N VAL A 523 16.87 4.12 56.70
CA VAL A 523 17.36 5.38 57.31
C VAL A 523 16.86 6.54 56.47
N GLY A 524 16.13 7.48 57.08
CA GLY A 524 15.56 8.62 56.33
C GLY A 524 14.65 8.21 55.16
N GLY A 525 13.91 7.06 55.29
CA GLY A 525 13.09 6.51 54.22
C GLY A 525 13.87 5.78 53.11
N LYS A 526 15.19 5.65 53.19
CA LYS A 526 16.05 4.94 52.25
C LYS A 526 16.57 3.64 52.82
N LYS A 527 16.75 2.60 51.99
CA LYS A 527 17.36 1.33 52.40
C LYS A 527 18.89 1.47 52.37
N VAL A 528 19.52 1.10 53.48
CA VAL A 528 20.96 1.14 53.69
C VAL A 528 21.45 -0.26 54.08
N VAL A 529 22.53 -0.71 53.48
CA VAL A 529 23.20 -1.97 53.85
C VAL A 529 24.29 -1.67 54.88
N VAL A 530 24.14 -2.29 56.07
CA VAL A 530 25.19 -2.34 57.09
C VAL A 530 25.95 -3.65 56.87
N LYS A 531 27.26 -3.57 56.63
CA LYS A 531 28.16 -4.71 56.38
C LYS A 531 28.82 -5.15 57.65
#